data_39921df83a7b14ac6fcf4af3fbcb8ac2
#
_entry.id   39921df83a7b14ac6fcf4af3fbcb8ac2
#
_cell.length_a   1.000
_cell.length_b   1.000
_cell.length_c   1.000
_cell.angle_alpha   90.00
_cell.angle_beta   90.00
_cell.angle_gamma   90.00
#
_symmetry.space_group_name_H-M   'P 1'
#
loop_
_entity.id
_entity.type
_entity.pdbx_description
1 polymer ?
#
loop_
_entity_poly.entity_id
_entity_poly.type
_entity_poly.pdbx_seq_one_letter_code
_entity_poly.pdbx_strand_id
1 'polypeptide(L)'
;MRIAPRMTWVARKPFTVFARGTSLRRGVAYSLFLVRLILAPVILLTVYYIFAMGWIVDRIVSVDAPMATQAEQISLEMLEALRAERSYFLLYDPVELDANRQALARMQQIIDSCLKLQPDERVALEKMRAQGEFYQQRMAVAVARRAEVNEAPAQHVRDVIRAYTRDLDSLLKGSNHTNRTILMEQLHNRLGSLDEQVAASLAAEDPAFRQISADLNSSSSAVVKESSELEARSWQRVQRDHARARLLLRRAEWVLSTVSFLTILLSIWVSFVLPRRVVEPLVALKAAVDRAAVGNYAIEFDVEGQGEVVQLANSVRKLLAHVQEKDENAKPPSET
;
A
#
# COMPACT_ATOMS: atom_id res chain seq x y z
N MET A 1 41.57 11.88 50.30
CA MET A 1 40.52 12.64 51.00
C MET A 1 39.97 13.64 50.00
N ARG A 2 38.90 13.24 49.20
CA ARG A 2 38.22 14.13 48.25
C ARG A 2 36.72 13.95 48.48
N ILE A 3 36.11 15.04 48.95
CA ILE A 3 34.72 15.15 49.35
C ILE A 3 33.89 15.30 48.04
N ALA A 4 32.98 14.38 47.79
CA ALA A 4 32.00 14.48 46.69
C ALA A 4 30.85 15.44 47.11
N PRO A 5 30.40 16.33 46.22
CA PRO A 5 29.23 17.16 46.53
C PRO A 5 27.93 16.33 46.38
N ARG A 6 27.13 16.37 47.43
CA ARG A 6 25.73 15.86 47.42
C ARG A 6 24.92 16.69 46.46
N MET A 7 24.50 16.04 45.38
CA MET A 7 23.54 16.59 44.39
C MET A 7 22.14 16.52 45.01
N THR A 8 21.70 17.61 45.60
CA THR A 8 20.31 17.77 46.04
C THR A 8 19.38 17.83 44.82
N TRP A 9 18.62 16.77 44.62
CA TRP A 9 17.52 16.73 43.69
C TRP A 9 16.44 17.70 44.17
N VAL A 10 16.43 18.91 43.63
CA VAL A 10 15.30 19.81 43.73
C VAL A 10 14.19 19.24 42.85
N ALA A 11 13.25 18.54 43.47
CA ALA A 11 11.99 18.13 42.84
C ALA A 11 11.25 19.41 42.38
N ARG A 12 11.48 19.83 41.15
CA ARG A 12 10.64 20.82 40.49
C ARG A 12 9.22 20.25 40.42
N LYS A 13 8.30 20.83 41.17
CA LYS A 13 6.87 20.57 41.09
C LYS A 13 6.43 20.85 39.64
N PRO A 14 6.08 19.82 38.84
CA PRO A 14 5.53 20.07 37.53
C PRO A 14 4.05 20.45 37.68
N PHE A 15 3.63 21.46 36.96
CA PHE A 15 2.23 21.78 36.71
C PHE A 15 1.40 22.40 37.83
N THR A 16 1.79 23.55 38.37
CA THR A 16 0.88 24.44 39.11
C THR A 16 0.11 25.45 38.22
N VAL A 17 0.17 25.33 36.89
CA VAL A 17 -0.46 26.30 35.97
C VAL A 17 -1.98 26.12 35.86
N PHE A 18 -2.54 25.01 36.34
CA PHE A 18 -3.99 24.72 36.24
C PHE A 18 -4.82 25.04 37.48
N ALA A 19 -4.33 25.80 38.46
CA ALA A 19 -4.92 25.93 39.77
C ALA A 19 -5.47 27.33 40.09
N ARG A 20 -5.99 28.07 39.12
CA ARG A 20 -6.69 29.33 39.44
C ARG A 20 -8.14 29.28 38.96
N GLY A 21 -9.07 29.11 39.91
CA GLY A 21 -10.47 29.60 39.83
C GLY A 21 -11.36 28.98 38.74
N THR A 22 -11.20 27.69 38.42
CA THR A 22 -12.11 27.07 37.44
C THR A 22 -13.28 26.39 38.12
N SER A 23 -14.51 26.82 37.79
CA SER A 23 -15.72 26.14 38.20
C SER A 23 -15.68 24.65 37.85
N LEU A 24 -16.32 23.80 38.65
CA LEU A 24 -16.43 22.35 38.46
C LEU A 24 -16.91 22.03 37.04
N ARG A 25 -17.89 22.80 36.55
CA ARG A 25 -18.43 22.73 35.19
C ARG A 25 -17.33 22.97 34.13
N ARG A 26 -16.42 23.92 34.34
CA ARG A 26 -15.28 24.18 33.45
C ARG A 26 -14.24 23.06 33.53
N GLY A 27 -13.96 22.54 34.73
CA GLY A 27 -13.02 21.43 34.91
C GLY A 27 -13.43 20.17 34.14
N VAL A 28 -14.69 19.79 34.25
CA VAL A 28 -15.29 18.65 33.52
C VAL A 28 -15.32 18.95 32.01
N ALA A 29 -15.71 20.17 31.61
CA ALA A 29 -15.70 20.57 30.20
C ALA A 29 -14.31 20.55 29.62
N TYR A 30 -13.28 21.01 30.34
CA TYR A 30 -11.88 20.93 29.89
C TYR A 30 -11.35 19.49 29.73
N SER A 31 -11.71 18.59 30.65
CA SER A 31 -11.28 17.18 30.53
C SER A 31 -11.93 16.51 29.33
N LEU A 32 -13.21 16.75 29.07
CA LEU A 32 -13.90 16.26 27.88
C LEU A 32 -13.35 16.89 26.58
N PHE A 33 -13.06 18.20 26.60
CA PHE A 33 -12.42 18.89 25.46
C PHE A 33 -11.05 18.33 25.17
N LEU A 34 -10.22 18.07 26.19
CA LEU A 34 -8.87 17.50 26.03
C LEU A 34 -8.92 16.11 25.41
N VAL A 35 -9.86 15.26 25.87
CA VAL A 35 -10.06 13.93 25.26
C VAL A 35 -10.47 14.05 23.79
N ARG A 36 -11.39 14.96 23.46
CA ARG A 36 -11.78 15.21 22.07
C ARG A 36 -10.64 15.77 21.22
N LEU A 37 -9.86 16.68 21.80
CA LEU A 37 -8.71 17.30 21.13
C LEU A 37 -7.62 16.28 20.76
N ILE A 38 -7.44 15.23 21.57
CA ILE A 38 -6.50 14.15 21.30
C ILE A 38 -7.12 13.13 20.34
N LEU A 39 -8.41 12.83 20.47
CA LEU A 39 -9.08 11.82 19.65
C LEU A 39 -9.28 12.28 18.18
N ALA A 40 -9.59 13.55 17.96
CA ALA A 40 -9.86 14.09 16.63
C ALA A 40 -8.65 13.95 15.67
N PRO A 41 -7.41 14.36 16.01
CA PRO A 41 -6.25 14.15 15.13
C PRO A 41 -5.92 12.67 14.91
N VAL A 42 -6.22 11.78 15.87
CA VAL A 42 -6.03 10.32 15.69
C VAL A 42 -6.95 9.80 14.59
N ILE A 43 -8.23 10.15 14.67
CA ILE A 43 -9.21 9.74 13.66
C ILE A 43 -8.82 10.29 12.28
N LEU A 44 -8.48 11.57 12.20
CA LEU A 44 -8.03 12.20 10.94
C LEU A 44 -6.79 11.52 10.36
N LEU A 45 -5.81 11.21 11.21
CA LEU A 45 -4.58 10.56 10.80
C LEU A 45 -4.84 9.13 10.34
N THR A 46 -5.70 8.38 11.04
CA THR A 46 -6.10 7.02 10.64
C THR A 46 -6.79 7.04 9.27
N VAL A 47 -7.74 7.95 9.08
CA VAL A 47 -8.43 8.14 7.80
C VAL A 47 -7.43 8.48 6.70
N TYR A 48 -6.50 9.40 6.94
CA TYR A 48 -5.43 9.75 5.99
C TYR A 48 -4.60 8.54 5.57
N TYR A 49 -4.13 7.71 6.54
CA TYR A 49 -3.35 6.50 6.21
C TYR A 49 -4.15 5.47 5.44
N ILE A 50 -5.44 5.28 5.75
CA ILE A 50 -6.33 4.38 5.01
C ILE A 50 -6.47 4.84 3.56
N PHE A 51 -6.72 6.12 3.31
CA PHE A 51 -6.82 6.67 1.95
C PHE A 51 -5.50 6.60 1.19
N ALA A 52 -4.39 6.96 1.83
CA ALA A 52 -3.06 6.90 1.21
C ALA A 52 -2.69 5.46 0.82
N MET A 53 -2.99 4.49 1.68
CA MET A 53 -2.77 3.07 1.41
C MET A 53 -3.69 2.57 0.29
N GLY A 54 -4.97 2.93 0.34
CA GLY A 54 -5.96 2.58 -0.69
C GLY A 54 -5.51 3.03 -2.07
N TRP A 55 -5.04 4.26 -2.21
CA TRP A 55 -4.56 4.80 -3.48
C TRP A 55 -3.33 4.06 -4.03
N ILE A 56 -2.36 3.68 -3.16
CA ILE A 56 -1.17 2.91 -3.57
C ILE A 56 -1.58 1.51 -4.03
N VAL A 57 -2.44 0.83 -3.26
CA VAL A 57 -2.91 -0.51 -3.60
C VAL A 57 -3.71 -0.51 -4.90
N ASP A 58 -4.61 0.46 -5.05
CA ASP A 58 -5.41 0.61 -6.26
C ASP A 58 -4.52 0.81 -7.50
N ARG A 59 -3.50 1.66 -7.43
CA ARG A 59 -2.54 1.87 -8.52
C ARG A 59 -1.77 0.60 -8.87
N ILE A 60 -1.31 -0.17 -7.88
CA ILE A 60 -0.59 -1.43 -8.10
C ILE A 60 -1.51 -2.43 -8.83
N VAL A 61 -2.74 -2.58 -8.34
CA VAL A 61 -3.68 -3.62 -8.84
C VAL A 61 -4.32 -3.21 -10.16
N SER A 62 -4.66 -1.94 -10.34
CA SER A 62 -5.39 -1.47 -11.53
C SER A 62 -4.50 -1.08 -12.71
N VAL A 63 -3.22 -0.72 -12.46
CA VAL A 63 -2.33 -0.18 -13.50
C VAL A 63 -1.03 -0.96 -13.62
N ASP A 64 -0.20 -0.99 -12.58
CA ASP A 64 1.19 -1.45 -12.73
C ASP A 64 1.31 -2.97 -12.89
N ALA A 65 0.53 -3.76 -12.14
CA ALA A 65 0.56 -5.22 -12.27
C ALA A 65 -0.07 -5.72 -13.59
N PRO A 66 -1.25 -5.23 -14.03
CA PRO A 66 -1.77 -5.55 -15.36
C PRO A 66 -0.81 -5.15 -16.48
N MET A 67 -0.15 -3.98 -16.38
CA MET A 67 0.80 -3.52 -17.36
C MET A 67 2.00 -4.45 -17.49
N ALA A 68 2.55 -4.93 -16.36
CA ALA A 68 3.65 -5.90 -16.38
C ALA A 68 3.24 -7.22 -17.05
N THR A 69 2.06 -7.74 -16.70
CA THR A 69 1.54 -8.98 -17.29
C THR A 69 1.25 -8.83 -18.79
N GLN A 70 0.69 -7.70 -19.21
CA GLN A 70 0.44 -7.44 -20.63
C GLN A 70 1.75 -7.26 -21.42
N ALA A 71 2.77 -6.61 -20.84
CA ALA A 71 4.09 -6.51 -21.46
C ALA A 71 4.73 -7.91 -21.65
N GLU A 72 4.63 -8.80 -20.67
CA GLU A 72 5.04 -10.19 -20.82
C GLU A 72 4.27 -10.89 -21.95
N GLN A 73 2.96 -10.68 -22.04
CA GLN A 73 2.15 -11.26 -23.12
C GLN A 73 2.55 -10.77 -24.50
N ILE A 74 2.92 -9.49 -24.67
CA ILE A 74 3.45 -8.95 -25.93
C ILE A 74 4.68 -9.76 -26.35
N SER A 75 5.61 -10.04 -25.44
CA SER A 75 6.79 -10.88 -25.73
C SER A 75 6.41 -12.30 -26.17
N LEU A 76 5.45 -12.91 -25.47
CA LEU A 76 4.98 -14.27 -25.77
C LEU A 76 4.32 -14.35 -27.15
N GLU A 77 3.45 -13.39 -27.48
CA GLU A 77 2.80 -13.36 -28.81
C GLU A 77 3.83 -13.12 -29.93
N MET A 78 4.85 -12.30 -29.70
CA MET A 78 5.91 -12.10 -30.67
C MET A 78 6.76 -13.37 -30.88
N LEU A 79 7.08 -14.10 -29.79
CA LEU A 79 7.78 -15.38 -29.86
C LEU A 79 6.93 -16.46 -30.57
N GLU A 80 5.64 -16.47 -30.34
CA GLU A 80 4.71 -17.36 -31.05
C GLU A 80 4.66 -17.02 -32.54
N ALA A 81 4.63 -15.72 -32.89
CA ALA A 81 4.71 -15.28 -34.27
C ALA A 81 6.02 -15.73 -34.93
N LEU A 82 7.15 -15.64 -34.23
CA LEU A 82 8.46 -16.13 -34.72
C LEU A 82 8.48 -17.64 -34.90
N ARG A 83 7.90 -18.39 -33.95
CA ARG A 83 7.79 -19.83 -34.06
C ARG A 83 7.01 -20.22 -35.33
N ALA A 84 5.87 -19.60 -35.50
CA ALA A 84 4.99 -19.86 -36.65
C ALA A 84 5.62 -19.42 -37.96
N GLU A 85 6.37 -18.29 -38.02
CA GLU A 85 7.16 -17.87 -39.15
C GLU A 85 8.15 -18.99 -39.61
N ARG A 86 8.92 -19.50 -38.66
CA ARG A 86 9.93 -20.52 -38.93
C ARG A 86 9.31 -21.83 -39.40
N SER A 87 8.23 -22.26 -38.69
CA SER A 87 7.48 -23.44 -39.10
C SER A 87 6.96 -23.29 -40.54
N TYR A 88 6.42 -22.11 -40.88
CA TYR A 88 5.93 -21.83 -42.23
C TYR A 88 7.05 -21.95 -43.29
N PHE A 89 8.19 -21.26 -43.10
CA PHE A 89 9.28 -21.29 -44.09
C PHE A 89 9.94 -22.65 -44.27
N LEU A 90 9.77 -23.56 -43.32
CA LEU A 90 10.38 -24.86 -43.31
C LEU A 90 9.44 -25.97 -43.70
N LEU A 91 8.18 -25.89 -43.29
CA LEU A 91 7.19 -26.94 -43.55
C LEU A 91 6.25 -26.60 -44.70
N TYR A 92 6.20 -25.34 -45.12
CA TYR A 92 5.22 -24.79 -46.08
C TYR A 92 3.78 -25.01 -45.66
N ASP A 93 3.51 -25.04 -44.34
CA ASP A 93 2.18 -25.23 -43.84
C ASP A 93 1.44 -23.88 -43.77
N PRO A 94 0.37 -23.66 -44.54
CA PRO A 94 -0.40 -22.42 -44.49
C PRO A 94 -1.04 -22.18 -43.15
N VAL A 95 -1.27 -23.22 -42.32
CA VAL A 95 -1.81 -23.09 -40.95
C VAL A 95 -0.85 -22.29 -40.06
N GLU A 96 0.46 -22.48 -40.23
CA GLU A 96 1.47 -21.72 -39.48
C GLU A 96 1.51 -20.25 -39.90
N LEU A 97 1.25 -19.94 -41.17
CA LEU A 97 1.14 -18.54 -41.61
C LEU A 97 -0.06 -17.84 -40.97
N ASP A 98 -1.20 -18.53 -40.83
CA ASP A 98 -2.36 -18.01 -40.14
C ASP A 98 -2.13 -17.88 -38.63
N ALA A 99 -1.39 -18.81 -38.01
CA ALA A 99 -0.96 -18.71 -36.62
C ALA A 99 -0.07 -17.49 -36.39
N ASN A 100 0.89 -17.19 -37.28
CA ASN A 100 1.70 -15.99 -37.23
C ASN A 100 0.85 -14.73 -37.26
N ARG A 101 -0.09 -14.62 -38.22
CA ARG A 101 -1.01 -13.47 -38.33
C ARG A 101 -1.87 -13.27 -37.09
N GLN A 102 -2.38 -14.37 -36.51
CA GLN A 102 -3.21 -14.32 -35.30
C GLN A 102 -2.38 -13.86 -34.08
N ALA A 103 -1.16 -14.35 -33.92
CA ALA A 103 -0.28 -13.92 -32.85
C ALA A 103 0.04 -12.42 -32.93
N LEU A 104 0.35 -11.90 -34.14
CA LEU A 104 0.57 -10.48 -34.35
C LEU A 104 -0.69 -9.64 -34.07
N ALA A 105 -1.86 -10.13 -34.46
CA ALA A 105 -3.13 -9.43 -34.18
C ALA A 105 -3.41 -9.37 -32.68
N ARG A 106 -3.19 -10.47 -31.93
CA ARG A 106 -3.30 -10.47 -30.46
C ARG A 106 -2.30 -9.52 -29.82
N MET A 107 -1.05 -9.53 -30.26
CA MET A 107 -0.02 -8.59 -29.80
C MET A 107 -0.46 -7.13 -29.98
N GLN A 108 -0.99 -6.77 -31.15
CA GLN A 108 -1.50 -5.41 -31.39
C GLN A 108 -2.66 -5.04 -30.47
N GLN A 109 -3.61 -5.96 -30.23
CA GLN A 109 -4.71 -5.73 -29.29
C GLN A 109 -4.21 -5.49 -27.86
N ILE A 110 -3.18 -6.22 -27.43
CA ILE A 110 -2.56 -6.03 -26.11
C ILE A 110 -1.89 -4.65 -26.04
N ILE A 111 -1.14 -4.25 -27.06
CA ILE A 111 -0.52 -2.92 -27.14
C ILE A 111 -1.57 -1.82 -27.04
N ASP A 112 -2.71 -1.97 -27.72
CA ASP A 112 -3.84 -1.02 -27.66
C ASP A 112 -4.46 -0.94 -26.27
N SER A 113 -4.52 -2.05 -25.57
CA SER A 113 -4.98 -2.11 -24.19
C SER A 113 -3.99 -1.42 -23.25
N CYS A 114 -2.69 -1.64 -23.43
CA CYS A 114 -1.63 -0.98 -22.66
C CYS A 114 -1.64 0.55 -22.84
N LEU A 115 -1.87 1.02 -24.07
CA LEU A 115 -1.96 2.46 -24.37
C LEU A 115 -3.10 3.16 -23.63
N LYS A 116 -4.21 2.44 -23.37
CA LYS A 116 -5.34 2.94 -22.58
C LYS A 116 -5.07 2.95 -21.08
N LEU A 117 -4.30 1.97 -20.60
CA LEU A 117 -3.99 1.82 -19.17
C LEU A 117 -2.95 2.84 -18.69
N GLN A 118 -1.90 3.10 -19.48
CA GLN A 118 -0.78 3.93 -19.05
C GLN A 118 -0.25 4.81 -20.17
N PRO A 119 -0.75 6.05 -20.28
CA PRO A 119 -0.31 7.00 -21.30
C PRO A 119 1.18 7.37 -21.21
N ASP A 120 1.80 7.25 -20.04
CA ASP A 120 3.20 7.61 -19.81
C ASP A 120 4.18 6.69 -20.56
N GLU A 121 3.80 5.45 -20.87
CA GLU A 121 4.60 4.49 -21.63
C GLU A 121 4.29 4.52 -23.15
N ARG A 122 3.58 5.53 -23.60
CA ARG A 122 3.12 5.66 -24.97
C ARG A 122 4.24 5.53 -26.01
N VAL A 123 5.38 6.14 -25.76
CA VAL A 123 6.52 6.12 -26.69
C VAL A 123 7.05 4.69 -26.92
N ALA A 124 7.20 3.91 -25.85
CA ALA A 124 7.65 2.53 -25.92
C ALA A 124 6.60 1.64 -26.64
N LEU A 125 5.32 1.83 -26.33
CA LEU A 125 4.22 1.07 -26.92
C LEU A 125 4.04 1.39 -28.41
N GLU A 126 4.12 2.67 -28.82
CA GLU A 126 4.07 3.08 -30.23
C GLU A 126 5.27 2.55 -31.00
N LYS A 127 6.46 2.52 -30.39
CA LYS A 127 7.65 1.91 -30.98
C LYS A 127 7.47 0.41 -31.22
N MET A 128 6.95 -0.33 -30.22
CA MET A 128 6.62 -1.76 -30.38
C MET A 128 5.59 -2.00 -31.47
N ARG A 129 4.55 -1.15 -31.55
CA ARG A 129 3.54 -1.20 -32.63
C ARG A 129 4.19 -1.03 -33.99
N ALA A 130 5.01 0.01 -34.20
CA ALA A 130 5.69 0.27 -35.45
C ALA A 130 6.61 -0.88 -35.88
N GLN A 131 7.32 -1.51 -34.91
CA GLN A 131 8.15 -2.67 -35.17
C GLN A 131 7.32 -3.92 -35.57
N GLY A 132 6.17 -4.12 -34.92
CA GLY A 132 5.23 -5.18 -35.26
C GLY A 132 4.62 -5.02 -36.66
N GLU A 133 4.26 -3.79 -37.04
CA GLU A 133 3.76 -3.46 -38.38
C GLU A 133 4.85 -3.66 -39.45
N PHE A 134 6.07 -3.23 -39.15
CA PHE A 134 7.22 -3.46 -40.03
C PHE A 134 7.51 -4.96 -40.23
N TYR A 135 7.47 -5.74 -39.11
CA TYR A 135 7.61 -7.20 -39.20
C TYR A 135 6.50 -7.81 -40.06
N GLN A 136 5.25 -7.41 -39.92
CA GLN A 136 4.14 -7.91 -40.74
C GLN A 136 4.31 -7.60 -42.23
N GLN A 137 4.77 -6.40 -42.55
CA GLN A 137 5.08 -6.03 -43.94
C GLN A 137 6.23 -6.88 -44.52
N ARG A 138 7.31 -7.08 -43.75
CA ARG A 138 8.44 -7.92 -44.17
C ARG A 138 8.05 -9.40 -44.33
N MET A 139 7.20 -9.90 -43.44
CA MET A 139 6.65 -11.25 -43.53
C MET A 139 5.84 -11.43 -44.84
N ALA A 140 5.01 -10.47 -45.22
CA ALA A 140 4.27 -10.52 -46.47
C ALA A 140 5.21 -10.56 -47.72
N VAL A 141 6.29 -9.77 -47.69
CA VAL A 141 7.32 -9.81 -48.74
C VAL A 141 8.04 -11.16 -48.78
N ALA A 142 8.40 -11.71 -47.62
CA ALA A 142 9.04 -13.02 -47.49
C ALA A 142 8.15 -14.15 -48.04
N VAL A 143 6.87 -14.13 -47.72
CA VAL A 143 5.88 -15.10 -48.23
C VAL A 143 5.74 -15.02 -49.74
N ALA A 144 5.61 -13.80 -50.30
CA ALA A 144 5.52 -13.59 -51.76
C ALA A 144 6.79 -14.07 -52.48
N ARG A 145 7.97 -13.72 -51.94
CA ARG A 145 9.27 -14.16 -52.52
C ARG A 145 9.41 -15.67 -52.49
N ARG A 146 8.99 -16.31 -51.40
CA ARG A 146 9.11 -17.76 -51.27
C ARG A 146 8.13 -18.52 -52.17
N ALA A 147 6.96 -17.95 -52.47
CA ALA A 147 6.01 -18.53 -53.42
C ALA A 147 6.58 -18.59 -54.88
N GLU A 148 7.54 -17.70 -55.22
CA GLU A 148 8.24 -17.71 -56.51
C GLU A 148 9.29 -18.85 -56.60
N VAL A 149 9.86 -19.27 -55.45
CA VAL A 149 10.90 -20.29 -55.36
C VAL A 149 10.26 -21.62 -54.94
N ASN A 150 9.77 -22.39 -55.86
CA ASN A 150 8.88 -23.56 -55.65
C ASN A 150 9.61 -24.85 -55.18
N GLU A 151 10.66 -24.77 -54.33
CA GLU A 151 11.39 -25.94 -53.81
C GLU A 151 11.11 -26.23 -52.34
N ALA A 152 10.68 -27.48 -52.05
CA ALA A 152 10.46 -27.97 -50.71
C ALA A 152 11.80 -28.25 -49.97
N PRO A 153 11.99 -27.83 -48.72
CA PRO A 153 13.22 -28.06 -47.97
C PRO A 153 13.48 -29.56 -47.75
N ALA A 154 14.79 -29.92 -47.68
CA ALA A 154 15.23 -31.30 -47.48
C ALA A 154 14.58 -31.95 -46.22
N GLN A 155 14.25 -33.24 -46.34
CA GLN A 155 13.56 -33.97 -45.24
C GLN A 155 14.27 -33.89 -43.89
N HIS A 156 15.60 -33.88 -43.91
CA HIS A 156 16.43 -33.77 -42.70
C HIS A 156 16.18 -32.46 -41.92
N VAL A 157 16.05 -31.34 -42.63
CA VAL A 157 15.73 -30.02 -42.00
C VAL A 157 14.37 -30.03 -41.39
N ARG A 158 13.38 -30.66 -42.04
CA ARG A 158 12.01 -30.81 -41.50
C ARG A 158 11.96 -31.59 -40.17
N ASP A 159 12.76 -32.64 -40.05
CA ASP A 159 12.77 -33.50 -38.86
C ASP A 159 13.46 -32.84 -37.67
N VAL A 160 14.54 -32.11 -37.91
CA VAL A 160 15.24 -31.32 -36.88
C VAL A 160 14.30 -30.28 -36.29
N ILE A 161 13.52 -29.64 -37.12
CA ILE A 161 12.60 -28.58 -36.68
C ILE A 161 11.35 -29.09 -36.01
N ARG A 162 10.78 -30.22 -36.46
CA ARG A 162 9.70 -30.87 -35.74
C ARG A 162 10.11 -31.31 -34.33
N ALA A 163 11.33 -31.77 -34.15
CA ALA A 163 11.89 -32.11 -32.86
C ALA A 163 11.98 -30.85 -31.99
N TYR A 164 12.47 -29.76 -32.53
CA TYR A 164 12.69 -28.51 -31.83
C TYR A 164 11.36 -27.79 -31.46
N THR A 165 10.39 -27.78 -32.37
CA THR A 165 9.06 -27.22 -32.10
C THR A 165 8.37 -27.96 -30.95
N ARG A 166 8.52 -29.29 -30.86
CA ARG A 166 8.03 -30.10 -29.75
C ARG A 166 8.70 -29.75 -28.43
N ASP A 167 10.01 -29.56 -28.42
CA ASP A 167 10.76 -29.16 -27.22
C ASP A 167 10.37 -27.78 -26.74
N LEU A 168 10.14 -26.83 -27.64
CA LEU A 168 9.62 -25.50 -27.36
C LEU A 168 8.23 -25.52 -26.72
N ASP A 169 7.31 -26.30 -27.29
CA ASP A 169 5.95 -26.46 -26.80
C ASP A 169 5.93 -27.09 -25.37
N SER A 170 6.85 -28.02 -25.12
CA SER A 170 6.99 -28.63 -23.79
C SER A 170 7.51 -27.65 -22.74
N LEU A 171 8.44 -26.76 -23.12
CA LEU A 171 9.00 -25.74 -22.25
C LEU A 171 7.98 -24.64 -21.96
N LEU A 172 7.19 -24.21 -22.94
CA LEU A 172 6.14 -23.20 -22.76
C LEU A 172 5.00 -23.71 -21.84
N LYS A 173 4.65 -24.99 -21.94
CA LYS A 173 3.59 -25.61 -21.13
C LYS A 173 4.01 -25.95 -19.69
N GLY A 174 5.31 -26.11 -19.41
CA GLY A 174 5.84 -26.59 -18.13
C GLY A 174 6.33 -25.52 -17.16
N SER A 175 6.24 -24.22 -17.48
CA SER A 175 6.91 -23.18 -16.74
C SER A 175 6.04 -22.53 -15.65
N ASN A 176 6.52 -22.58 -14.39
CA ASN A 176 6.03 -21.78 -13.28
C ASN A 176 6.58 -20.35 -13.35
N HIS A 177 5.82 -19.35 -12.89
CA HIS A 177 6.11 -17.90 -12.96
C HIS A 177 7.53 -17.49 -12.50
N THR A 178 8.17 -18.24 -11.62
CA THR A 178 9.48 -17.87 -11.05
C THR A 178 10.66 -18.09 -12.00
N ASN A 179 10.53 -18.97 -13.00
CA ASN A 179 11.61 -19.31 -13.95
C ASN A 179 11.40 -18.73 -15.36
N ARG A 180 10.37 -17.92 -15.54
CA ARG A 180 9.95 -17.44 -16.85
C ARG A 180 10.99 -16.54 -17.55
N THR A 181 11.60 -15.63 -16.82
CA THR A 181 12.61 -14.71 -17.41
C THR A 181 13.85 -15.47 -17.92
N ILE A 182 14.31 -16.44 -17.15
CA ILE A 182 15.44 -17.31 -17.56
C ILE A 182 15.04 -18.17 -18.77
N LEU A 183 13.81 -18.66 -18.77
CA LEU A 183 13.27 -19.45 -19.86
C LEU A 183 13.12 -18.63 -21.14
N MET A 184 12.67 -17.37 -21.04
CA MET A 184 12.54 -16.43 -22.16
C MET A 184 13.91 -16.11 -22.76
N GLU A 185 14.93 -15.90 -21.94
CA GLU A 185 16.30 -15.68 -22.40
C GLU A 185 16.88 -16.93 -23.08
N GLN A 186 16.64 -18.11 -22.52
CA GLN A 186 17.05 -19.39 -23.14
C GLN A 186 16.31 -19.65 -24.47
N LEU A 187 15.01 -19.33 -24.52
CA LEU A 187 14.20 -19.41 -25.73
C LEU A 187 14.73 -18.45 -26.82
N HIS A 188 14.99 -17.20 -26.44
CA HIS A 188 15.53 -16.20 -27.36
C HIS A 188 16.89 -16.64 -27.92
N ASN A 189 17.81 -17.12 -27.09
CA ASN A 189 19.13 -17.58 -27.49
C ASN A 189 19.06 -18.83 -28.39
N ARG A 190 18.17 -19.78 -28.06
CA ARG A 190 17.98 -20.98 -28.89
C ARG A 190 17.28 -20.65 -30.21
N LEU A 191 16.31 -19.74 -30.21
CA LEU A 191 15.69 -19.26 -31.45
C LEU A 191 16.69 -18.51 -32.31
N GLY A 192 17.62 -17.74 -31.73
CA GLY A 192 18.71 -17.10 -32.48
C GLY A 192 19.64 -18.07 -33.16
N SER A 193 20.02 -19.18 -32.51
CA SER A 193 20.90 -20.20 -33.12
C SER A 193 20.23 -20.97 -34.25
N LEU A 194 18.91 -21.19 -34.19
CA LEU A 194 18.14 -21.77 -35.29
C LEU A 194 17.99 -20.81 -36.46
N ASP A 195 17.83 -19.54 -36.18
CA ASP A 195 17.74 -18.51 -37.20
C ASP A 195 18.99 -18.45 -38.08
N GLU A 196 20.14 -18.58 -37.44
CA GLU A 196 21.43 -18.64 -38.15
C GLU A 196 21.53 -19.87 -39.04
N GLN A 197 21.08 -21.05 -38.60
CA GLN A 197 21.06 -22.28 -39.37
C GLN A 197 20.04 -22.25 -40.51
N VAL A 198 18.85 -21.76 -40.27
CA VAL A 198 17.79 -21.61 -41.27
C VAL A 198 18.13 -20.52 -42.28
N ALA A 199 18.60 -19.36 -41.80
CA ALA A 199 19.05 -18.29 -42.66
C ALA A 199 20.25 -18.71 -43.51
N ALA A 200 21.19 -19.50 -42.97
CA ALA A 200 22.32 -20.04 -43.74
C ALA A 200 21.85 -21.00 -44.83
N SER A 201 20.87 -21.88 -44.55
CA SER A 201 20.33 -22.81 -45.55
C SER A 201 19.53 -22.12 -46.65
N LEU A 202 18.67 -21.17 -46.28
CA LEU A 202 17.87 -20.40 -47.23
C LEU A 202 18.68 -19.32 -47.97
N ALA A 203 19.70 -18.77 -47.35
CA ALA A 203 20.57 -17.75 -47.93
C ALA A 203 21.62 -18.30 -48.91
N ALA A 204 21.86 -19.60 -48.88
CA ALA A 204 22.63 -20.27 -49.94
C ALA A 204 21.86 -20.27 -51.27
N GLU A 205 20.53 -20.20 -51.21
CA GLU A 205 19.64 -20.25 -52.37
C GLU A 205 19.23 -18.85 -52.86
N ASP A 206 18.97 -17.85 -51.96
CA ASP A 206 18.59 -16.49 -52.36
C ASP A 206 19.15 -15.41 -51.42
N PRO A 207 20.12 -14.58 -51.91
CA PRO A 207 20.71 -13.51 -51.11
C PRO A 207 19.69 -12.40 -50.70
N ALA A 208 18.61 -12.21 -51.47
CA ALA A 208 17.56 -11.26 -51.11
C ALA A 208 16.74 -11.73 -49.88
N PHE A 209 16.56 -13.05 -49.75
CA PHE A 209 15.91 -13.62 -48.58
C PHE A 209 16.72 -13.41 -47.30
N ARG A 210 18.03 -13.39 -47.38
CA ARG A 210 18.90 -13.08 -46.22
C ARG A 210 18.61 -11.72 -45.64
N GLN A 211 18.42 -10.70 -46.49
CA GLN A 211 18.08 -9.34 -46.01
C GLN A 211 16.71 -9.31 -45.32
N ILE A 212 15.72 -9.98 -45.91
CA ILE A 212 14.37 -10.05 -45.38
C ILE A 212 14.37 -10.76 -44.00
N SER A 213 15.08 -11.87 -43.88
CA SER A 213 15.23 -12.62 -42.62
C SER A 213 15.92 -11.78 -41.53
N ALA A 214 16.98 -11.03 -41.90
CA ALA A 214 17.66 -10.12 -41.00
C ALA A 214 16.71 -8.99 -40.49
N ASP A 215 15.87 -8.43 -41.38
CA ASP A 215 14.88 -7.42 -41.03
C ASP A 215 13.80 -7.98 -40.09
N LEU A 216 13.30 -9.20 -40.34
CA LEU A 216 12.35 -9.91 -39.49
C LEU A 216 12.94 -10.16 -38.11
N ASN A 217 14.18 -10.66 -38.04
CA ASN A 217 14.82 -10.94 -36.74
C ASN A 217 15.13 -9.66 -35.98
N SER A 218 15.57 -8.59 -36.66
CA SER A 218 15.83 -7.31 -35.98
C SER A 218 14.57 -6.67 -35.42
N SER A 219 13.46 -6.70 -36.18
CA SER A 219 12.18 -6.13 -35.69
C SER A 219 11.55 -6.95 -34.57
N SER A 220 11.60 -8.28 -34.67
CA SER A 220 11.09 -9.15 -33.61
C SER A 220 11.88 -9.02 -32.30
N SER A 221 13.22 -9.02 -32.40
CA SER A 221 14.11 -8.83 -31.25
C SER A 221 13.92 -7.45 -30.61
N ALA A 222 13.65 -6.41 -31.40
CA ALA A 222 13.32 -5.09 -30.88
C ALA A 222 12.00 -5.08 -30.08
N VAL A 223 10.96 -5.76 -30.56
CA VAL A 223 9.69 -5.90 -29.81
C VAL A 223 9.91 -6.64 -28.52
N VAL A 224 10.58 -7.80 -28.54
CA VAL A 224 10.84 -8.60 -27.33
C VAL A 224 11.68 -7.81 -26.32
N LYS A 225 12.69 -7.08 -26.77
CA LYS A 225 13.52 -6.24 -25.90
C LYS A 225 12.71 -5.12 -25.25
N GLU A 226 11.97 -4.33 -26.02
CA GLU A 226 11.17 -3.24 -25.51
C GLU A 226 10.07 -3.72 -24.54
N SER A 227 9.44 -4.86 -24.84
CA SER A 227 8.42 -5.43 -23.95
C SER A 227 9.01 -5.96 -22.65
N SER A 228 10.18 -6.60 -22.68
CA SER A 228 10.88 -7.06 -21.47
C SER A 228 11.37 -5.88 -20.61
N GLU A 229 11.83 -4.80 -21.24
CA GLU A 229 12.17 -3.57 -20.51
C GLU A 229 10.93 -2.90 -19.89
N LEU A 230 9.81 -2.89 -20.61
CA LEU A 230 8.55 -2.36 -20.09
C LEU A 230 8.03 -3.20 -18.90
N GLU A 231 8.09 -4.52 -19.00
CA GLU A 231 7.79 -5.45 -17.92
C GLU A 231 8.67 -5.17 -16.69
N ALA A 232 10.00 -5.12 -16.89
CA ALA A 232 10.94 -4.86 -15.81
C ALA A 232 10.67 -3.51 -15.12
N ARG A 233 10.41 -2.44 -15.90
CA ARG A 233 10.05 -1.13 -15.37
C ARG A 233 8.74 -1.18 -14.56
N SER A 234 7.75 -1.91 -15.04
CA SER A 234 6.46 -2.06 -14.36
C SER A 234 6.59 -2.83 -13.05
N TRP A 235 7.33 -3.95 -13.03
CA TRP A 235 7.63 -4.67 -11.79
C TRP A 235 8.46 -3.85 -10.80
N GLN A 236 9.40 -3.04 -11.26
CA GLN A 236 10.14 -2.11 -10.40
C GLN A 236 9.23 -1.05 -9.78
N ARG A 237 8.20 -0.55 -10.49
CA ARG A 237 7.20 0.34 -9.92
C ARG A 237 6.39 -0.36 -8.83
N VAL A 238 5.89 -1.56 -9.11
CA VAL A 238 5.19 -2.39 -8.13
C VAL A 238 6.03 -2.59 -6.86
N GLN A 239 7.30 -2.97 -7.00
CA GLN A 239 8.19 -3.17 -5.85
C GLN A 239 8.45 -1.89 -5.06
N ARG A 240 8.65 -0.75 -5.75
CA ARG A 240 8.82 0.56 -5.09
C ARG A 240 7.58 0.99 -4.33
N ASP A 241 6.41 0.81 -4.90
CA ASP A 241 5.15 1.17 -4.26
C ASP A 241 4.80 0.22 -3.12
N HIS A 242 5.13 -1.07 -3.25
CA HIS A 242 5.09 -2.02 -2.13
C HIS A 242 6.03 -1.63 -0.97
N ALA A 243 7.24 -1.18 -1.27
CA ALA A 243 8.17 -0.70 -0.24
C ALA A 243 7.65 0.57 0.44
N ARG A 244 7.07 1.52 -0.32
CA ARG A 244 6.42 2.72 0.22
C ARG A 244 5.24 2.38 1.11
N ALA A 245 4.38 1.45 0.68
CA ALA A 245 3.25 0.97 1.45
C ALA A 245 3.68 0.38 2.80
N ARG A 246 4.74 -0.45 2.82
CA ARG A 246 5.30 -1.00 4.08
C ARG A 246 5.85 0.08 5.01
N LEU A 247 6.51 1.11 4.47
CA LEU A 247 7.00 2.23 5.27
C LEU A 247 5.85 3.05 5.86
N LEU A 248 4.79 3.28 5.09
CA LEU A 248 3.58 3.96 5.58
C LEU A 248 2.88 3.14 6.66
N LEU A 249 2.73 1.83 6.49
CA LEU A 249 2.19 0.92 7.51
C LEU A 249 2.98 1.00 8.80
N ARG A 250 4.31 0.84 8.73
CA ARG A 250 5.17 0.90 9.92
C ARG A 250 5.09 2.26 10.63
N ARG A 251 5.02 3.37 9.86
CA ARG A 251 4.81 4.70 10.45
C ARG A 251 3.43 4.82 11.10
N ALA A 252 2.39 4.31 10.44
CA ALA A 252 1.04 4.30 10.98
C ALA A 252 0.96 3.49 12.29
N GLU A 253 1.56 2.30 12.33
CA GLU A 253 1.65 1.46 13.53
C GLU A 253 2.32 2.19 14.69
N TRP A 254 3.47 2.82 14.46
CA TRP A 254 4.17 3.59 15.49
C TRP A 254 3.36 4.77 16.00
N VAL A 255 2.75 5.53 15.10
CA VAL A 255 1.94 6.68 15.46
C VAL A 255 0.69 6.24 16.22
N LEU A 256 -0.03 5.24 15.72
CA LEU A 256 -1.23 4.71 16.38
C LEU A 256 -0.90 4.12 17.75
N SER A 257 0.20 3.36 17.87
CA SER A 257 0.65 2.80 19.15
C SER A 257 1.01 3.90 20.15
N THR A 258 1.75 4.92 19.72
CA THR A 258 2.12 6.05 20.58
C THR A 258 0.90 6.81 21.07
N VAL A 259 -0.05 7.09 20.18
CA VAL A 259 -1.26 7.82 20.54
C VAL A 259 -2.17 6.97 21.41
N SER A 260 -2.33 5.67 21.12
CA SER A 260 -3.08 4.74 21.97
C SER A 260 -2.49 4.69 23.37
N PHE A 261 -1.18 4.58 23.49
CA PHE A 261 -0.49 4.61 24.78
C PHE A 261 -0.72 5.91 25.54
N LEU A 262 -0.64 7.05 24.85
CA LEU A 262 -0.90 8.36 25.46
C LEU A 262 -2.35 8.49 25.92
N THR A 263 -3.29 7.97 25.14
CA THR A 263 -4.73 7.97 25.48
C THR A 263 -5.01 7.12 26.71
N ILE A 264 -4.36 5.95 26.82
CA ILE A 264 -4.47 5.07 27.99
C ILE A 264 -3.91 5.78 29.23
N LEU A 265 -2.71 6.37 29.13
CA LEU A 265 -2.13 7.12 30.25
C LEU A 265 -3.02 8.28 30.70
N LEU A 266 -3.58 9.02 29.75
CA LEU A 266 -4.51 10.10 30.05
C LEU A 266 -5.79 9.59 30.72
N SER A 267 -6.34 8.48 30.24
CA SER A 267 -7.52 7.83 30.82
C SER A 267 -7.28 7.41 32.27
N ILE A 268 -6.13 6.78 32.53
CA ILE A 268 -5.71 6.39 33.88
C ILE A 268 -5.57 7.64 34.76
N TRP A 269 -4.89 8.68 34.26
CA TRP A 269 -4.71 9.92 35.02
C TRP A 269 -6.05 10.59 35.38
N VAL A 270 -6.97 10.70 34.43
CA VAL A 270 -8.31 11.24 34.66
C VAL A 270 -9.07 10.39 35.67
N SER A 271 -8.97 9.06 35.58
CA SER A 271 -9.63 8.11 36.49
C SER A 271 -9.16 8.26 37.94
N PHE A 272 -7.94 8.64 38.20
CA PHE A 272 -7.42 8.88 39.56
C PHE A 272 -7.69 10.30 40.03
N VAL A 273 -7.66 11.30 39.18
CA VAL A 273 -7.78 12.71 39.57
C VAL A 273 -9.24 13.10 39.79
N LEU A 274 -10.19 12.60 39.00
CA LEU A 274 -11.58 12.99 39.05
C LEU A 274 -12.26 12.56 40.36
N PRO A 275 -12.15 11.32 40.86
CA PRO A 275 -12.73 10.91 42.15
C PRO A 275 -12.22 11.73 43.30
N ARG A 276 -10.90 11.96 43.40
CA ARG A 276 -10.31 12.73 44.52
C ARG A 276 -10.73 14.18 44.56
N ARG A 277 -10.96 14.82 43.41
CA ARG A 277 -11.28 16.25 43.34
C ARG A 277 -12.77 16.54 43.39
N VAL A 278 -13.63 15.57 43.07
CA VAL A 278 -15.05 15.77 42.91
C VAL A 278 -15.86 14.86 43.80
N VAL A 279 -15.58 13.56 43.82
CA VAL A 279 -16.42 12.59 44.53
C VAL A 279 -16.15 12.62 46.03
N GLU A 280 -14.89 12.60 46.45
CA GLU A 280 -14.54 12.62 47.88
C GLU A 280 -15.11 13.82 48.63
N PRO A 281 -15.00 15.07 48.14
CA PRO A 281 -15.62 16.22 48.81
C PRO A 281 -17.15 16.16 48.85
N LEU A 282 -17.79 15.63 47.81
CA LEU A 282 -19.26 15.50 47.79
C LEU A 282 -19.75 14.42 48.75
N VAL A 283 -19.04 13.32 48.90
CA VAL A 283 -19.34 12.26 49.88
C VAL A 283 -19.15 12.80 51.31
N ALA A 284 -18.06 13.54 51.55
CA ALA A 284 -17.85 14.19 52.85
C ALA A 284 -18.94 15.19 53.19
N LEU A 285 -19.38 16.01 52.20
CA LEU A 285 -20.46 16.95 52.37
C LEU A 285 -21.80 16.26 52.66
N LYS A 286 -22.11 15.17 51.92
CA LYS A 286 -23.30 14.35 52.20
C LYS A 286 -23.27 13.78 53.63
N ALA A 287 -22.14 13.19 54.03
CA ALA A 287 -22.00 12.64 55.39
C ALA A 287 -22.14 13.73 56.50
N ALA A 288 -21.75 14.98 56.23
CA ALA A 288 -21.94 16.09 57.14
C ALA A 288 -23.44 16.47 57.24
N VAL A 289 -24.12 16.55 56.11
CA VAL A 289 -25.56 16.85 56.07
C VAL A 289 -26.37 15.73 56.76
N ASP A 290 -26.05 14.47 56.52
CA ASP A 290 -26.70 13.31 57.14
C ASP A 290 -26.53 13.31 58.68
N ARG A 291 -25.35 13.70 59.21
CA ARG A 291 -25.09 13.84 60.63
C ARG A 291 -25.88 15.03 61.28
N ALA A 292 -25.96 16.12 60.55
CA ALA A 292 -26.73 17.27 60.95
C ALA A 292 -28.23 16.95 61.03
N ALA A 293 -28.76 16.13 60.17
CA ALA A 293 -30.13 15.68 60.16
C ALA A 293 -30.52 14.86 61.42
N VAL A 294 -29.55 14.27 62.12
CA VAL A 294 -29.73 13.52 63.37
C VAL A 294 -29.49 14.43 64.62
N GLY A 295 -29.31 15.74 64.40
CA GLY A 295 -29.19 16.71 65.52
C GLY A 295 -27.73 16.96 65.97
N ASN A 296 -26.72 16.43 65.25
CA ASN A 296 -25.33 16.70 65.53
C ASN A 296 -24.84 17.83 64.62
N TYR A 297 -24.85 19.04 65.06
CA TYR A 297 -24.50 20.25 64.33
C TYR A 297 -23.02 20.63 64.47
N ALA A 298 -22.29 20.09 65.46
CA ALA A 298 -20.87 20.35 65.68
C ALA A 298 -19.98 19.56 64.71
N ILE A 299 -20.09 19.85 63.40
CA ILE A 299 -19.39 19.12 62.40
C ILE A 299 -18.36 20.05 61.75
N GLU A 300 -17.09 19.80 62.06
CA GLU A 300 -15.97 20.34 61.24
C GLU A 300 -15.76 19.44 60.04
N PHE A 301 -15.99 19.96 58.85
CA PHE A 301 -15.53 19.33 57.62
C PHE A 301 -14.65 20.32 56.88
N ASP A 302 -13.47 19.87 56.62
CA ASP A 302 -12.49 20.63 55.81
C ASP A 302 -12.58 20.17 54.36
N VAL A 303 -13.02 21.06 53.48
CA VAL A 303 -13.07 20.84 52.05
C VAL A 303 -11.95 21.65 51.44
N GLU A 304 -10.79 21.03 51.31
CA GLU A 304 -9.68 21.63 50.61
C GLU A 304 -9.96 21.78 49.11
N GLY A 305 -9.83 22.98 48.58
CA GLY A 305 -9.98 23.22 47.14
C GLY A 305 -10.52 24.60 46.79
N GLN A 306 -10.80 24.78 45.51
CA GLN A 306 -11.39 26.01 44.97
C GLN A 306 -12.52 25.61 44.00
N GLY A 307 -13.55 26.42 43.90
CA GLY A 307 -14.66 26.23 42.95
C GLY A 307 -16.00 25.98 43.61
N GLU A 308 -17.00 25.49 42.85
CA GLU A 308 -18.38 25.34 43.27
C GLU A 308 -18.57 24.38 44.46
N VAL A 309 -17.71 23.35 44.58
CA VAL A 309 -17.79 22.38 45.69
C VAL A 309 -17.48 23.08 47.02
N VAL A 310 -16.47 23.95 47.04
CA VAL A 310 -16.13 24.75 48.23
C VAL A 310 -17.19 25.79 48.53
N GLN A 311 -17.77 26.43 47.50
CA GLN A 311 -18.89 27.34 47.67
C GLN A 311 -20.10 26.62 48.24
N LEU A 312 -20.41 25.43 47.75
CA LEU A 312 -21.49 24.58 48.27
C LEU A 312 -21.21 24.18 49.74
N ALA A 313 -19.97 23.76 50.05
CA ALA A 313 -19.55 23.43 51.40
C ALA A 313 -19.69 24.61 52.35
N ASN A 314 -19.30 25.81 51.93
CA ASN A 314 -19.48 27.04 52.72
C ASN A 314 -20.96 27.43 52.91
N SER A 315 -21.79 27.21 51.88
CA SER A 315 -23.24 27.47 51.99
C SER A 315 -23.90 26.49 52.95
N VAL A 316 -23.52 25.21 52.88
CA VAL A 316 -24.02 24.19 53.84
C VAL A 316 -23.52 24.51 55.25
N ARG A 317 -22.25 24.92 55.44
CA ARG A 317 -21.72 25.32 56.74
C ARG A 317 -22.54 26.49 57.36
N LYS A 318 -22.84 27.52 56.55
CA LYS A 318 -23.67 28.64 56.98
C LYS A 318 -25.08 28.20 57.38
N LEU A 319 -25.68 27.30 56.60
CA LEU A 319 -27.03 26.78 56.90
C LEU A 319 -27.03 25.94 58.17
N LEU A 320 -26.02 25.09 58.40
CA LEU A 320 -25.90 24.32 59.64
C LEU A 320 -25.71 25.21 60.87
N ALA A 321 -24.87 26.24 60.76
CA ALA A 321 -24.69 27.23 61.84
C ALA A 321 -26.00 27.94 62.20
N HIS A 322 -26.80 28.33 61.19
CA HIS A 322 -28.09 28.98 61.41
C HIS A 322 -29.15 28.04 62.01
N VAL A 323 -29.14 26.77 61.66
CA VAL A 323 -30.04 25.75 62.25
C VAL A 323 -29.66 25.48 63.71
N GLN A 324 -28.34 25.37 63.99
CA GLN A 324 -27.82 25.21 65.36
C GLN A 324 -28.25 26.35 66.25
N GLU A 325 -28.12 27.62 65.82
CA GLU A 325 -28.53 28.81 66.55
C GLU A 325 -30.03 28.81 66.83
N LYS A 326 -30.87 28.38 65.90
CA LYS A 326 -32.29 28.22 66.08
C LYS A 326 -32.67 27.12 67.09
N ASP A 327 -31.98 26.00 67.06
CA ASP A 327 -32.23 24.84 67.94
C ASP A 327 -31.80 25.15 69.38
N GLU A 328 -30.67 25.88 69.57
CA GLU A 328 -30.27 26.41 70.89
C GLU A 328 -31.21 27.42 71.45
N ASN A 329 -31.79 28.31 70.62
CA ASN A 329 -32.79 29.31 71.04
C ASN A 329 -34.18 28.70 71.28
N ALA A 330 -34.49 27.50 70.80
CA ALA A 330 -35.74 26.80 70.99
C ALA A 330 -35.73 25.88 72.22
N LYS A 331 -34.59 25.63 72.84
CA LYS A 331 -34.53 24.90 74.12
C LYS A 331 -35.00 25.80 75.25
N PRO A 332 -36.07 25.43 76.04
CA PRO A 332 -36.49 26.18 77.20
C PRO A 332 -35.35 26.22 78.25
N PRO A 333 -35.19 27.33 78.99
CA PRO A 333 -34.19 27.43 80.05
C PRO A 333 -34.37 26.27 81.01
N SER A 334 -33.37 25.45 81.22
CA SER A 334 -33.34 24.40 82.24
C SER A 334 -33.50 25.06 83.60
N GLU A 335 -34.65 24.87 84.21
CA GLU A 335 -34.85 25.20 85.59
C GLU A 335 -33.83 24.49 86.49
N THR A 336 -33.01 25.28 87.18
CA THR A 336 -32.18 24.87 88.30
C THR A 336 -32.95 24.72 89.54
#